data_a1643aa1bd26c871f3b0aef9b8fb8166
#
_entry.id   a1643aa1bd26c871f3b0aef9b8fb8166
#
_cell.length_a   1.000
_cell.length_b   1.000
_cell.length_c   1.000
_cell.angle_alpha   90.00
_cell.angle_beta   90.00
_cell.angle_gamma   90.00
#
_symmetry.space_group_name_H-M   'P 1'
#
loop_
_entity.id
_entity.type
_entity.pdbx_description
1 polymer ?
#
loop_
_entity_poly.entity_id
_entity_poly.type
_entity_poly.pdbx_seq_one_letter_code
_entity_poly.pdbx_strand_id
1 'polypeptide(L)'
;KVQAKTNRTISGVVKDEQGEAVIGASVLVKGTTNGTVTDFNGKFELQNVPESATIDVTFIGYAPQSKKVVAGVRSMNFVLEEDTETLDEVVVVGYGVQRKRDLSGSIASVKGDIITEYANTSVASALQGRVSGVQIQQTNGQPGAGIQMRVRGSNSIRGDNEPLWIINGFPGDINMINTADIESVEVMKDASATAIYGSRGANGVILITTKQAKEGKITVEYNASFGVQSLAKELELLDAWEYMNYLNEKAAINNQPTIYTDEEIKSTRHSTNWQRELFRNALVTDHSVNVSGGTEKVQGTLGASYFDQQGIVKESGYKRMSIRSSLNYHISKYVTVSSNLIFSRSNHNQMNSQGGSRGTSVIGSTLILPPTATPHYDDGTWNDFQTQPIAPVNPLAYVKEVDNKWYANRIMANASLTIKPID
;
A
#
# COMPACT_ATOMS: atom_id res chain seq x y z
N LYS A 1 25.18 -46.29 -2.65
CA LYS A 1 25.93 -45.89 -1.44
C LYS A 1 25.51 -44.49 -1.08
N VAL A 2 24.66 -44.32 -0.06
CA VAL A 2 24.31 -43.03 0.53
C VAL A 2 25.55 -42.59 1.32
N GLN A 3 26.26 -41.57 0.84
CA GLN A 3 27.30 -40.91 1.62
C GLN A 3 26.64 -40.23 2.81
N ALA A 4 26.96 -40.63 4.02
CA ALA A 4 26.57 -39.94 5.24
C ALA A 4 27.17 -38.54 5.18
N LYS A 5 26.29 -37.50 5.16
CA LYS A 5 26.71 -36.09 5.29
C LYS A 5 27.32 -35.92 6.68
N THR A 6 28.64 -35.80 6.73
CA THR A 6 29.35 -35.49 7.98
C THR A 6 29.04 -34.04 8.35
N ASN A 7 28.16 -33.87 9.31
CA ASN A 7 27.88 -32.56 9.92
C ASN A 7 28.97 -32.27 10.96
N ARG A 8 29.45 -31.06 11.03
CA ARG A 8 30.50 -30.60 11.94
C ARG A 8 30.13 -29.28 12.61
N THR A 9 30.86 -28.99 13.67
CA THR A 9 30.77 -27.70 14.36
C THR A 9 31.80 -26.76 13.75
N ILE A 10 31.36 -25.53 13.39
CA ILE A 10 32.18 -24.43 12.95
C ILE A 10 32.13 -23.34 14.02
N SER A 11 33.30 -22.92 14.49
CA SER A 11 33.43 -21.78 15.40
C SER A 11 34.18 -20.64 14.70
N GLY A 12 34.10 -19.44 15.24
CA GLY A 12 34.83 -18.30 14.68
C GLY A 12 34.57 -17.00 15.42
N VAL A 13 35.12 -15.92 14.86
CA VAL A 13 34.96 -14.58 15.40
C VAL A 13 34.52 -13.66 14.28
N VAL A 14 33.57 -12.79 14.58
CA VAL A 14 33.12 -11.69 13.70
C VAL A 14 33.67 -10.40 14.27
N LYS A 15 34.41 -9.66 13.44
CA LYS A 15 35.00 -8.37 13.76
C LYS A 15 34.63 -7.36 12.70
N ASP A 16 34.78 -6.06 13.00
CA ASP A 16 34.75 -4.98 12.02
C ASP A 16 36.15 -4.73 11.42
N GLU A 17 36.26 -3.75 10.51
CA GLU A 17 37.53 -3.33 9.90
C GLU A 17 38.50 -2.73 10.89
N GLN A 18 38.03 -2.18 12.01
CA GLN A 18 38.85 -1.64 13.10
C GLN A 18 39.37 -2.73 14.03
N GLY A 19 38.90 -3.98 13.84
CA GLY A 19 39.26 -5.14 14.65
C GLY A 19 38.47 -5.29 15.93
N GLU A 20 37.42 -4.48 16.12
CA GLU A 20 36.49 -4.60 17.25
C GLU A 20 35.52 -5.77 17.07
N ALA A 21 35.06 -6.35 18.17
CA ALA A 21 34.14 -7.47 18.15
C ALA A 21 32.73 -7.03 17.80
N VAL A 22 32.13 -7.64 16.77
CA VAL A 22 30.71 -7.37 16.42
C VAL A 22 29.82 -8.29 17.26
N ILE A 23 29.14 -7.68 18.24
CA ILE A 23 28.28 -8.38 19.22
C ILE A 23 26.86 -8.52 18.65
N GLY A 24 26.26 -9.71 18.72
CA GLY A 24 24.90 -9.98 18.28
C GLY A 24 24.72 -10.12 16.77
N ALA A 25 25.83 -10.26 16.01
CA ALA A 25 25.76 -10.57 14.57
C ALA A 25 25.09 -11.92 14.34
N SER A 26 24.17 -11.98 13.41
CA SER A 26 23.52 -13.23 13.00
C SER A 26 24.41 -14.04 12.08
N VAL A 27 24.64 -15.29 12.43
CA VAL A 27 25.45 -16.27 11.67
C VAL A 27 24.56 -17.42 11.26
N LEU A 28 24.31 -17.60 9.97
CA LEU A 28 23.31 -18.54 9.45
C LEU A 28 23.90 -19.43 8.35
N VAL A 29 23.54 -20.71 8.33
CA VAL A 29 23.81 -21.57 7.17
C VAL A 29 22.81 -21.24 6.07
N LYS A 30 23.31 -20.73 4.94
CA LYS A 30 22.50 -20.28 3.81
C LYS A 30 21.45 -21.29 3.35
N GLY A 31 20.19 -20.86 3.25
CA GLY A 31 19.08 -21.71 2.83
C GLY A 31 18.56 -22.68 3.90
N THR A 32 18.91 -22.47 5.18
CA THR A 32 18.44 -23.29 6.30
C THR A 32 18.03 -22.40 7.48
N THR A 33 17.39 -22.99 8.48
CA THR A 33 17.10 -22.32 9.78
C THR A 33 18.20 -22.53 10.82
N ASN A 34 19.34 -23.16 10.43
CA ASN A 34 20.45 -23.42 11.35
C ASN A 34 21.31 -22.15 11.47
N GLY A 35 21.22 -21.48 12.61
CA GLY A 35 21.92 -20.23 12.87
C GLY A 35 22.20 -20.00 14.35
N THR A 36 23.08 -19.05 14.63
CA THR A 36 23.45 -18.56 15.96
C THR A 36 23.73 -17.07 15.91
N VAL A 37 23.98 -16.45 17.06
CA VAL A 37 24.41 -15.05 17.17
C VAL A 37 25.78 -14.98 17.86
N THR A 38 26.55 -13.93 17.57
CA THR A 38 27.86 -13.73 18.21
C THR A 38 27.71 -13.25 19.66
N ASP A 39 28.65 -13.71 20.52
CA ASP A 39 28.73 -13.30 21.92
C ASP A 39 29.40 -11.93 22.10
N PHE A 40 29.67 -11.55 23.38
CA PHE A 40 30.28 -10.27 23.73
C PHE A 40 31.73 -10.08 23.22
N ASN A 41 32.36 -11.18 22.78
CA ASN A 41 33.71 -11.18 22.20
C ASN A 41 33.64 -11.37 20.67
N GLY A 42 32.45 -11.28 20.06
CA GLY A 42 32.24 -11.54 18.65
C GLY A 42 32.37 -13.02 18.26
N LYS A 43 32.43 -13.95 19.21
CA LYS A 43 32.59 -15.39 18.94
C LYS A 43 31.24 -16.03 18.64
N PHE A 44 31.27 -17.00 17.73
CA PHE A 44 30.09 -17.83 17.42
C PHE A 44 30.49 -19.30 17.36
N GLU A 45 29.51 -20.16 17.60
CA GLU A 45 29.61 -21.61 17.39
C GLU A 45 28.34 -22.08 16.68
N LEU A 46 28.50 -22.70 15.51
CA LEU A 46 27.43 -23.19 14.67
C LEU A 46 27.57 -24.70 14.51
N GLN A 47 26.61 -25.45 15.05
CA GLN A 47 26.60 -26.90 15.01
C GLN A 47 25.92 -27.45 13.76
N ASN A 48 26.17 -28.71 13.43
CA ASN A 48 25.53 -29.42 12.32
C ASN A 48 25.68 -28.74 10.92
N VAL A 49 26.86 -28.18 10.65
CA VAL A 49 27.16 -27.54 9.37
C VAL A 49 27.57 -28.54 8.32
N PRO A 50 26.92 -28.65 7.15
CA PRO A 50 27.33 -29.51 6.04
C PRO A 50 28.68 -29.09 5.43
N GLU A 51 29.43 -30.05 4.88
CA GLU A 51 30.80 -29.81 4.35
C GLU A 51 30.90 -28.79 3.19
N SER A 52 29.85 -28.59 2.45
CA SER A 52 29.79 -27.63 1.31
C SER A 52 28.87 -26.45 1.55
N ALA A 53 28.53 -26.19 2.81
CA ALA A 53 27.64 -25.09 3.17
C ALA A 53 28.26 -23.71 2.92
N THR A 54 27.44 -22.71 2.76
CA THR A 54 27.85 -21.30 2.83
C THR A 54 27.32 -20.75 4.14
N ILE A 55 28.16 -20.03 4.88
CA ILE A 55 27.76 -19.33 6.10
C ILE A 55 27.62 -17.85 5.72
N ASP A 56 26.43 -17.30 6.00
CA ASP A 56 26.10 -15.90 5.84
C ASP A 56 26.15 -15.24 7.23
N VAL A 57 26.85 -14.11 7.32
CA VAL A 57 26.93 -13.28 8.52
C VAL A 57 26.31 -11.92 8.20
N THR A 58 25.36 -11.49 9.03
CA THR A 58 24.66 -10.22 8.89
C THR A 58 24.59 -9.49 10.21
N PHE A 59 24.78 -8.17 10.17
CA PHE A 59 24.58 -7.30 11.32
C PHE A 59 24.09 -5.92 10.84
N ILE A 60 23.31 -5.24 11.67
CA ILE A 60 22.74 -3.91 11.33
C ILE A 60 23.89 -2.91 11.18
N GLY A 61 23.96 -2.21 10.03
CA GLY A 61 24.99 -1.24 9.74
C GLY A 61 26.25 -1.81 9.08
N TYR A 62 26.26 -3.10 8.73
CA TYR A 62 27.38 -3.76 8.06
C TYR A 62 26.92 -4.50 6.80
N ALA A 63 27.77 -4.51 5.79
CA ALA A 63 27.54 -5.27 4.57
C ALA A 63 27.49 -6.79 4.86
N PRO A 64 26.49 -7.54 4.35
CA PRO A 64 26.41 -8.98 4.54
C PRO A 64 27.64 -9.70 3.97
N GLN A 65 28.23 -10.60 4.73
CA GLN A 65 29.38 -11.38 4.28
C GLN A 65 29.04 -12.87 4.18
N SER A 66 29.35 -13.49 3.05
CA SER A 66 29.13 -14.92 2.80
C SER A 66 30.45 -15.61 2.57
N LYS A 67 30.73 -16.71 3.28
CA LYS A 67 31.92 -17.58 3.05
C LYS A 67 31.51 -19.03 2.91
N LYS A 68 32.08 -19.70 1.90
CA LYS A 68 31.88 -21.14 1.69
C LYS A 68 32.76 -21.94 2.65
N VAL A 69 32.17 -22.93 3.30
CA VAL A 69 32.88 -23.85 4.20
C VAL A 69 33.77 -24.79 3.38
N VAL A 70 35.06 -24.78 3.64
CA VAL A 70 36.04 -25.63 2.97
C VAL A 70 36.22 -26.93 3.78
N ALA A 71 36.46 -28.06 3.10
CA ALA A 71 36.69 -29.35 3.75
C ALA A 71 37.86 -29.27 4.74
N GLY A 72 37.64 -29.77 5.97
CA GLY A 72 38.67 -29.78 7.04
C GLY A 72 38.70 -28.52 7.91
N VAL A 73 38.08 -27.41 7.52
CA VAL A 73 38.05 -26.16 8.30
C VAL A 73 37.02 -26.27 9.43
N ARG A 74 37.42 -25.94 10.66
CA ARG A 74 36.58 -25.90 11.87
C ARG A 74 36.47 -24.48 12.46
N SER A 75 37.29 -23.54 11.99
CA SER A 75 37.24 -22.14 12.42
C SER A 75 37.20 -21.20 11.24
N MET A 76 36.26 -20.24 11.25
CA MET A 76 36.09 -19.27 10.19
C MET A 76 35.86 -17.87 10.79
N ASN A 77 36.76 -16.96 10.48
CA ASN A 77 36.60 -15.56 10.92
C ASN A 77 36.00 -14.72 9.82
N PHE A 78 35.17 -13.77 10.22
CA PHE A 78 34.52 -12.77 9.36
C PHE A 78 34.99 -11.39 9.78
N VAL A 79 35.24 -10.55 8.79
CA VAL A 79 35.46 -9.11 8.98
C VAL A 79 34.35 -8.43 8.24
N LEU A 80 33.44 -7.78 8.95
CA LEU A 80 32.34 -7.06 8.36
C LEU A 80 32.82 -5.65 8.02
N GLU A 81 32.57 -5.24 6.80
CA GLU A 81 32.76 -3.88 6.32
C GLU A 81 31.51 -3.07 6.69
N GLU A 82 31.70 -1.83 7.16
CA GLU A 82 30.56 -0.96 7.37
C GLU A 82 29.79 -0.79 6.06
N ASP A 83 28.46 -0.98 6.12
CA ASP A 83 27.61 -0.80 4.96
C ASP A 83 27.49 0.70 4.64
N THR A 84 28.48 1.19 3.89
CA THR A 84 28.55 2.58 3.44
C THR A 84 27.41 2.90 2.46
N GLU A 85 26.79 1.90 1.80
CA GLU A 85 25.63 2.14 0.94
C GLU A 85 24.39 2.55 1.76
N THR A 86 24.21 2.03 2.98
CA THR A 86 23.14 2.49 3.89
C THR A 86 23.44 3.82 4.55
N LEU A 87 24.70 4.22 4.66
CA LEU A 87 25.12 5.52 5.25
C LEU A 87 25.06 6.68 4.25
N ASP A 88 25.15 6.40 2.96
CA ASP A 88 25.09 7.39 1.89
C ASP A 88 23.71 7.51 1.22
N GLU A 89 22.67 6.91 1.81
CA GLU A 89 21.30 7.12 1.34
C GLU A 89 20.98 8.63 1.37
N VAL A 90 20.92 9.21 0.18
CA VAL A 90 20.63 10.64 -0.01
C VAL A 90 19.13 10.83 -0.15
N VAL A 91 18.59 11.72 0.65
CA VAL A 91 17.19 12.12 0.60
C VAL A 91 17.11 13.52 -0.01
N VAL A 92 16.21 13.69 -0.96
CA VAL A 92 15.92 15.01 -1.54
C VAL A 92 15.09 15.79 -0.53
N VAL A 93 15.71 16.72 0.19
CA VAL A 93 15.07 17.51 1.24
C VAL A 93 14.97 18.96 0.78
N GLY A 94 13.75 19.47 0.66
CA GLY A 94 13.52 20.83 0.21
C GLY A 94 14.03 21.04 -1.21
N TYR A 95 14.94 21.99 -1.37
CA TYR A 95 15.56 22.33 -2.65
C TYR A 95 16.96 21.75 -2.83
N GLY A 96 17.35 20.76 -1.99
CA GLY A 96 18.69 20.17 -2.01
C GLY A 96 18.66 18.67 -1.70
N VAL A 97 19.82 18.05 -1.87
CA VAL A 97 20.06 16.65 -1.52
C VAL A 97 20.85 16.62 -0.23
N GLN A 98 20.33 16.01 0.81
CA GLN A 98 21.03 15.83 2.09
C GLN A 98 21.22 14.34 2.37
N ARG A 99 22.31 14.01 3.05
CA ARG A 99 22.51 12.64 3.53
C ARG A 99 21.55 12.38 4.68
N LYS A 100 20.95 11.20 4.73
CA LYS A 100 19.98 10.81 5.76
C LYS A 100 20.53 10.99 7.19
N ARG A 101 21.81 10.78 7.39
CA ARG A 101 22.53 10.98 8.66
C ARG A 101 22.62 12.45 9.12
N ASP A 102 22.54 13.39 8.17
CA ASP A 102 22.67 14.83 8.44
C ASP A 102 21.31 15.46 8.81
N LEU A 103 20.24 14.67 8.74
CA LEU A 103 18.89 15.09 9.11
C LEU A 103 18.70 14.91 10.62
N SER A 104 18.83 16.00 11.37
CA SER A 104 18.76 16.04 12.84
C SER A 104 17.37 15.81 13.45
N GLY A 105 16.34 15.53 12.64
CA GLY A 105 14.96 15.37 13.06
C GLY A 105 14.50 13.91 13.18
N SER A 106 13.35 13.68 13.87
CA SER A 106 12.70 12.36 13.91
C SER A 106 12.07 12.01 12.55
N ILE A 107 12.84 11.34 11.71
CA ILE A 107 12.43 10.88 10.38
C ILE A 107 12.20 9.37 10.43
N ALA A 108 11.02 8.94 9.98
CA ALA A 108 10.76 7.53 9.74
C ALA A 108 10.86 7.26 8.24
N SER A 109 11.64 6.24 7.87
CA SER A 109 11.84 5.84 6.48
C SER A 109 11.26 4.46 6.23
N VAL A 110 10.60 4.29 5.08
CA VAL A 110 10.07 3.02 4.60
C VAL A 110 10.59 2.79 3.19
N LYS A 111 11.26 1.66 2.96
CA LYS A 111 11.79 1.28 1.65
C LYS A 111 10.69 0.84 0.69
N GLY A 112 10.89 1.02 -0.60
CA GLY A 112 9.93 0.67 -1.66
C GLY A 112 9.55 -0.80 -1.68
N ASP A 113 10.48 -1.69 -1.39
CA ASP A 113 10.23 -3.15 -1.33
C ASP A 113 9.14 -3.49 -0.32
N ILE A 114 9.16 -2.83 0.85
CA ILE A 114 8.15 -3.01 1.90
C ILE A 114 6.79 -2.46 1.45
N ILE A 115 6.78 -1.41 0.64
CA ILE A 115 5.55 -0.77 0.12
C ILE A 115 4.87 -1.66 -0.91
N THR A 116 5.64 -2.38 -1.71
CA THR A 116 5.15 -3.27 -2.78
C THR A 116 4.82 -4.69 -2.33
N GLU A 117 5.16 -5.06 -1.09
CA GLU A 117 4.94 -6.40 -0.51
C GLU A 117 3.46 -6.84 -0.55
N TYR A 118 2.54 -5.89 -0.49
CA TYR A 118 1.11 -6.12 -0.65
C TYR A 118 0.56 -5.31 -1.81
N ALA A 119 -0.43 -5.85 -2.52
CA ALA A 119 -1.17 -5.14 -3.57
C ALA A 119 -2.00 -3.99 -2.97
N ASN A 120 -1.34 -2.88 -2.67
CA ASN A 120 -1.98 -1.69 -2.11
C ASN A 120 -2.48 -0.76 -3.21
N THR A 121 -3.71 -0.28 -3.04
CA THR A 121 -4.35 0.63 -3.98
C THR A 121 -3.74 2.03 -3.96
N SER A 122 -3.07 2.39 -2.84
CA SER A 122 -2.40 3.68 -2.70
C SER A 122 -1.17 3.57 -1.80
N VAL A 123 -0.22 4.49 -2.02
CA VAL A 123 0.98 4.62 -1.18
C VAL A 123 0.62 4.91 0.28
N ALA A 124 -0.41 5.72 0.52
CA ALA A 124 -0.85 6.04 1.88
C ALA A 124 -1.33 4.77 2.62
N SER A 125 -2.10 3.88 1.96
CA SER A 125 -2.51 2.62 2.59
C SER A 125 -1.33 1.69 2.86
N ALA A 126 -0.32 1.69 2.01
CA ALA A 126 0.89 0.90 2.20
C ALA A 126 1.72 1.32 3.44
N LEU A 127 1.57 2.57 3.89
CA LEU A 127 2.24 3.10 5.08
C LEU A 127 1.49 2.79 6.38
N GLN A 128 0.24 2.30 6.31
CA GLN A 128 -0.59 2.04 7.48
C GLN A 128 0.04 1.01 8.43
N GLY A 129 0.17 1.37 9.71
CA GLY A 129 0.78 0.51 10.73
C GLY A 129 2.31 0.39 10.66
N ARG A 130 2.97 0.98 9.64
CA ARG A 130 4.42 0.87 9.42
C ARG A 130 5.20 2.09 9.91
N VAL A 131 4.53 3.21 10.12
CA VAL A 131 5.15 4.47 10.54
C VAL A 131 4.58 4.93 11.87
N SER A 132 5.40 4.94 12.92
CA SER A 132 4.97 5.41 14.24
C SER A 132 4.55 6.89 14.21
N GLY A 133 3.47 7.26 14.92
CA GLY A 133 2.96 8.64 14.98
C GLY A 133 2.26 9.11 13.70
N VAL A 134 1.93 8.20 12.79
CA VAL A 134 1.12 8.47 11.60
C VAL A 134 -0.19 7.69 11.72
N GLN A 135 -1.29 8.40 11.67
CA GLN A 135 -2.63 7.83 11.61
C GLN A 135 -3.12 7.86 10.16
N ILE A 136 -3.50 6.70 9.65
CA ILE A 136 -4.02 6.54 8.29
C ILE A 136 -5.41 5.94 8.41
N GLN A 137 -6.38 6.62 7.84
CA GLN A 137 -7.79 6.19 7.86
C GLN A 137 -8.36 6.29 6.46
N GLN A 138 -8.86 5.18 5.96
CA GLN A 138 -9.62 5.18 4.72
C GLN A 138 -11.01 5.79 4.98
N THR A 139 -11.43 6.73 4.14
CA THR A 139 -12.70 7.46 4.32
C THR A 139 -13.90 6.51 4.19
N ASN A 140 -13.81 5.55 3.28
CA ASN A 140 -14.78 4.48 3.07
C ASN A 140 -14.14 3.33 2.29
N GLY A 141 -14.86 2.23 2.09
CA GLY A 141 -14.37 1.04 1.36
C GLY A 141 -14.54 1.10 -0.16
N GLN A 142 -14.85 2.25 -0.75
CA GLN A 142 -15.02 2.36 -2.20
C GLN A 142 -13.68 2.28 -2.94
N PRO A 143 -13.65 1.73 -4.16
CA PRO A 143 -12.50 1.78 -5.03
C PRO A 143 -12.03 3.22 -5.25
N GLY A 144 -10.72 3.46 -5.08
CA GLY A 144 -10.15 4.82 -5.22
C GLY A 144 -10.62 5.84 -4.18
N ALA A 145 -11.21 5.40 -3.06
CA ALA A 145 -11.61 6.29 -1.97
C ALA A 145 -10.42 7.07 -1.40
N GLY A 146 -10.68 8.30 -0.99
CA GLY A 146 -9.70 9.13 -0.33
C GLY A 146 -9.19 8.50 0.97
N ILE A 147 -7.91 8.69 1.23
CA ILE A 147 -7.26 8.28 2.47
C ILE A 147 -6.91 9.53 3.24
N GLN A 148 -7.40 9.64 4.46
CA GLN A 148 -7.02 10.69 5.38
C GLN A 148 -5.76 10.25 6.13
N MET A 149 -4.76 11.10 6.10
CA MET A 149 -3.50 10.87 6.78
C MET A 149 -3.21 12.01 7.74
N ARG A 150 -2.80 11.68 8.96
CA ARG A 150 -2.46 12.67 9.98
C ARG A 150 -1.13 12.31 10.62
N VAL A 151 -0.25 13.29 10.73
CA VAL A 151 1.05 13.13 11.37
C VAL A 151 1.00 13.87 12.71
N ARG A 152 1.17 13.12 13.83
CA ARG A 152 1.11 13.63 15.20
C ARG A 152 -0.21 14.32 15.59
N GLY A 153 -1.33 13.94 14.95
CA GLY A 153 -2.66 14.44 15.29
C GLY A 153 -3.16 15.55 14.38
N SER A 154 -4.13 16.31 14.87
CA SER A 154 -4.78 17.39 14.10
C SER A 154 -4.39 18.74 14.69
N ASN A 155 -3.92 19.65 13.86
CA ASN A 155 -3.52 21.01 14.25
C ASN A 155 -4.65 22.04 14.06
N SER A 156 -5.68 21.69 13.29
CA SER A 156 -6.78 22.60 13.00
C SER A 156 -8.14 21.92 13.12
N ILE A 157 -9.11 22.62 13.69
CA ILE A 157 -10.51 22.17 13.79
C ILE A 157 -11.26 22.45 12.47
N ARG A 158 -10.87 23.49 11.73
CA ARG A 158 -11.56 23.95 10.50
C ARG A 158 -10.73 23.81 9.25
N GLY A 159 -9.41 23.73 9.37
CA GLY A 159 -8.48 23.65 8.24
C GLY A 159 -8.15 22.22 7.86
N ASP A 160 -7.46 22.07 6.75
CA ASP A 160 -6.88 20.82 6.32
C ASP A 160 -5.80 20.37 7.31
N ASN A 161 -5.83 19.09 7.67
CA ASN A 161 -4.86 18.45 8.56
C ASN A 161 -3.99 17.42 7.80
N GLU A 162 -4.06 17.39 6.47
CA GLU A 162 -3.26 16.47 5.68
C GLU A 162 -1.79 16.92 5.62
N PRO A 163 -0.84 15.98 5.64
CA PRO A 163 0.55 16.28 5.46
C PRO A 163 0.85 16.77 4.04
N LEU A 164 1.92 17.53 3.89
CA LEU A 164 2.40 17.95 2.58
C LEU A 164 3.12 16.79 1.89
N TRP A 165 2.67 16.40 0.71
CA TRP A 165 3.32 15.40 -0.12
C TRP A 165 4.35 16.04 -1.03
N ILE A 166 5.59 15.56 -0.97
CA ILE A 166 6.71 15.99 -1.80
C ILE A 166 7.19 14.79 -2.62
N ILE A 167 7.20 14.93 -3.93
CA ILE A 167 7.60 13.89 -4.87
C ILE A 167 8.86 14.37 -5.58
N ASN A 168 9.98 13.67 -5.37
CA ASN A 168 11.29 14.05 -5.95
C ASN A 168 11.63 15.54 -5.72
N GLY A 169 11.32 16.06 -4.51
CA GLY A 169 11.60 17.44 -4.11
C GLY A 169 10.51 18.47 -4.44
N PHE A 170 9.43 18.09 -5.11
CA PHE A 170 8.35 19.00 -5.50
C PHE A 170 7.01 18.60 -4.90
N PRO A 171 6.17 19.57 -4.48
CA PRO A 171 4.80 19.26 -4.04
C PRO A 171 4.01 18.55 -5.14
N GLY A 172 3.35 17.46 -4.79
CA GLY A 172 2.60 16.64 -5.74
C GLY A 172 1.43 15.88 -5.11
N ASP A 173 0.60 15.27 -5.96
CA ASP A 173 -0.52 14.43 -5.53
C ASP A 173 -0.07 12.96 -5.51
N ILE A 174 -0.18 12.34 -4.35
CA ILE A 174 0.18 10.92 -4.13
C ILE A 174 -0.57 9.96 -5.06
N ASN A 175 -1.78 10.34 -5.48
CA ASN A 175 -2.60 9.52 -6.37
C ASN A 175 -2.07 9.43 -7.82
N MET A 176 -1.01 10.17 -8.15
CA MET A 176 -0.38 10.13 -9.48
C MET A 176 0.62 8.98 -9.62
N ILE A 177 1.13 8.44 -8.50
CA ILE A 177 2.27 7.52 -8.48
C ILE A 177 1.78 6.09 -8.26
N ASN A 178 2.41 5.15 -8.96
CA ASN A 178 2.28 3.73 -8.67
C ASN A 178 3.25 3.34 -7.53
N THR A 179 2.81 2.46 -6.63
CA THR A 179 3.64 1.96 -5.52
C THR A 179 4.93 1.28 -6.02
N ALA A 180 4.88 0.62 -7.18
CA ALA A 180 6.04 -0.01 -7.81
C ALA A 180 7.13 0.97 -8.25
N ASP A 181 6.78 2.25 -8.44
CA ASP A 181 7.73 3.31 -8.84
C ASP A 181 8.50 3.92 -7.65
N ILE A 182 8.16 3.54 -6.42
CA ILE A 182 8.73 4.15 -5.21
C ILE A 182 10.02 3.45 -4.82
N GLU A 183 11.06 4.24 -4.56
CA GLU A 183 12.33 3.82 -3.96
C GLU A 183 12.23 3.86 -2.43
N SER A 184 11.76 5.02 -1.90
CA SER A 184 11.60 5.23 -0.46
C SER A 184 10.52 6.25 -0.15
N VAL A 185 10.00 6.18 1.08
CA VAL A 185 9.10 7.18 1.66
C VAL A 185 9.65 7.58 3.02
N GLU A 186 9.92 8.87 3.19
CA GLU A 186 10.36 9.46 4.45
C GLU A 186 9.25 10.33 5.02
N VAL A 187 8.96 10.15 6.31
CA VAL A 187 7.97 10.94 7.03
C VAL A 187 8.67 11.85 8.03
N MET A 188 8.65 13.15 7.74
CA MET A 188 9.16 14.21 8.62
C MET A 188 8.06 14.65 9.57
N LYS A 189 8.30 14.46 10.87
CA LYS A 189 7.31 14.72 11.92
C LYS A 189 7.63 15.95 12.74
N ASP A 190 8.90 16.36 12.81
CA ASP A 190 9.36 17.43 13.67
C ASP A 190 9.36 18.78 12.96
N ALA A 191 9.01 19.84 13.68
CA ALA A 191 8.99 21.20 13.15
C ALA A 191 10.35 21.65 12.60
N SER A 192 11.46 21.21 13.19
CA SER A 192 12.81 21.49 12.70
C SER A 192 13.05 20.90 11.31
N ALA A 193 12.62 19.65 11.09
CA ALA A 193 12.76 18.97 9.80
C ALA A 193 11.83 19.56 8.73
N THR A 194 10.62 20.00 9.12
CA THR A 194 9.62 20.54 8.19
C THR A 194 9.73 22.04 7.95
N ALA A 195 10.60 22.76 8.69
CA ALA A 195 10.74 24.22 8.63
C ALA A 195 11.04 24.76 7.22
N ILE A 196 11.79 24.03 6.41
CA ILE A 196 12.12 24.40 5.02
C ILE A 196 10.89 24.49 4.10
N TYR A 197 9.78 23.84 4.47
CA TYR A 197 8.51 23.89 3.73
C TYR A 197 7.55 24.96 4.25
N GLY A 198 7.99 25.75 5.25
CA GLY A 198 7.22 26.83 5.85
C GLY A 198 5.89 26.36 6.46
N SER A 199 4.88 27.21 6.41
CA SER A 199 3.55 26.92 6.96
C SER A 199 2.87 25.68 6.34
N ARG A 200 3.20 25.35 5.10
CA ARG A 200 2.68 24.14 4.43
C ARG A 200 3.16 22.85 5.07
N GLY A 201 4.32 22.86 5.75
CA GLY A 201 4.88 21.72 6.47
C GLY A 201 4.33 21.54 7.89
N ALA A 202 3.41 22.40 8.36
CA ALA A 202 2.92 22.40 9.75
C ALA A 202 2.22 21.08 10.15
N ASN A 203 1.58 20.39 9.20
CA ASN A 203 0.90 19.10 9.42
C ASN A 203 1.82 17.88 9.16
N GLY A 204 3.13 18.10 9.07
CA GLY A 204 4.11 17.10 8.66
C GLY A 204 4.36 17.10 7.16
N VAL A 205 5.46 16.49 6.76
CA VAL A 205 5.87 16.37 5.35
C VAL A 205 6.22 14.92 5.05
N ILE A 206 5.73 14.43 3.91
CA ILE A 206 6.02 13.10 3.42
C ILE A 206 6.78 13.24 2.12
N LEU A 207 8.02 12.77 2.16
CA LEU A 207 8.89 12.76 0.99
C LEU A 207 8.77 11.42 0.30
N ILE A 208 8.56 11.45 -0.99
CA ILE A 208 8.56 10.27 -1.85
C ILE A 208 9.71 10.42 -2.84
N THR A 209 10.61 9.47 -2.76
CA THR A 209 11.67 9.29 -3.75
C THR A 209 11.26 8.18 -4.70
N THR A 210 11.20 8.48 -5.99
CA THR A 210 10.92 7.46 -7.00
C THR A 210 12.20 6.81 -7.49
N LYS A 211 12.11 5.55 -7.93
CA LYS A 211 13.23 4.80 -8.52
C LYS A 211 13.89 5.62 -9.62
N GLN A 212 15.18 5.85 -9.50
CA GLN A 212 16.03 6.58 -10.46
C GLN A 212 16.88 5.59 -11.25
N ALA A 213 17.22 5.97 -12.48
CA ALA A 213 18.20 5.21 -13.24
C ALA A 213 19.58 5.34 -12.60
N LYS A 214 20.30 4.22 -12.56
CA LYS A 214 21.72 4.18 -12.19
C LYS A 214 22.57 4.02 -13.44
N GLU A 215 23.84 4.36 -13.35
CA GLU A 215 24.81 4.03 -14.40
C GLU A 215 24.86 2.52 -14.60
N GLY A 216 24.86 2.08 -15.87
CA GLY A 216 24.94 0.67 -16.19
C GLY A 216 24.05 0.26 -17.36
N LYS A 217 23.85 -1.04 -17.46
CA LYS A 217 23.02 -1.65 -18.52
C LYS A 217 21.55 -1.25 -18.35
N ILE A 218 20.85 -1.18 -19.47
CA ILE A 218 19.40 -0.99 -19.47
C ILE A 218 18.74 -2.18 -18.78
N THR A 219 17.93 -1.89 -17.78
CA THR A 219 17.10 -2.85 -17.06
C THR A 219 15.64 -2.62 -17.39
N VAL A 220 14.91 -3.72 -17.58
CA VAL A 220 13.45 -3.72 -17.77
C VAL A 220 12.85 -4.52 -16.63
N GLU A 221 12.00 -3.87 -15.85
CA GLU A 221 11.28 -4.47 -14.73
C GLU A 221 9.79 -4.48 -15.07
N TYR A 222 9.16 -5.65 -14.97
CA TYR A 222 7.71 -5.80 -15.09
C TYR A 222 7.16 -6.37 -13.79
N ASN A 223 6.21 -5.66 -13.19
CA ASN A 223 5.49 -6.09 -12.02
C ASN A 223 4.01 -6.25 -12.35
N ALA A 224 3.43 -7.35 -11.88
CA ALA A 224 2.00 -7.60 -12.00
C ALA A 224 1.47 -8.17 -10.68
N SER A 225 0.32 -7.68 -10.25
CA SER A 225 -0.41 -8.23 -9.12
C SER A 225 -1.87 -8.47 -9.46
N PHE A 226 -2.43 -9.53 -8.89
CA PHE A 226 -3.82 -9.93 -9.05
C PHE A 226 -4.40 -10.23 -7.69
N GLY A 227 -5.56 -9.69 -7.43
CA GLY A 227 -6.27 -9.91 -6.16
C GLY A 227 -7.76 -10.07 -6.38
N VAL A 228 -8.41 -10.72 -5.42
CA VAL A 228 -9.87 -10.83 -5.35
C VAL A 228 -10.33 -10.19 -4.04
N GLN A 229 -11.26 -9.26 -4.15
CA GLN A 229 -11.92 -8.62 -3.02
C GLN A 229 -13.31 -9.25 -2.84
N SER A 230 -13.69 -9.55 -1.62
CA SER A 230 -14.99 -10.06 -1.26
C SER A 230 -15.54 -9.36 -0.03
N LEU A 231 -16.85 -9.45 0.19
CA LEU A 231 -17.46 -8.98 1.42
C LEU A 231 -16.89 -9.78 2.60
N ALA A 232 -16.35 -9.09 3.61
CA ALA A 232 -15.72 -9.75 4.74
C ALA A 232 -16.73 -10.55 5.59
N LYS A 233 -17.94 -10.01 5.75
CA LYS A 233 -19.04 -10.65 6.48
C LYS A 233 -20.37 -10.16 5.92
N GLU A 234 -21.26 -11.09 5.63
CA GLU A 234 -22.67 -10.84 5.38
C GLU A 234 -23.40 -10.74 6.73
N LEU A 235 -24.27 -9.76 6.88
CA LEU A 235 -25.12 -9.65 8.06
C LEU A 235 -26.27 -10.65 7.97
N GLU A 236 -26.51 -11.37 9.05
CA GLU A 236 -27.65 -12.27 9.16
C GLU A 236 -28.91 -11.42 9.34
N LEU A 237 -29.78 -11.44 8.35
CA LEU A 237 -31.07 -10.76 8.35
C LEU A 237 -32.18 -11.83 8.25
N LEU A 238 -33.38 -11.45 8.65
CA LEU A 238 -34.56 -12.33 8.54
C LEU A 238 -34.79 -12.71 7.07
N ASP A 239 -35.11 -13.98 6.84
CA ASP A 239 -35.64 -14.42 5.56
C ASP A 239 -37.11 -13.99 5.38
N ALA A 240 -37.73 -14.32 4.24
CA ALA A 240 -39.11 -13.90 3.97
C ALA A 240 -40.11 -14.49 4.97
N TRP A 241 -39.95 -15.76 5.39
CA TRP A 241 -40.84 -16.41 6.33
C TRP A 241 -40.70 -15.88 7.75
N GLU A 242 -39.45 -15.70 8.20
CA GLU A 242 -39.13 -15.10 9.48
C GLU A 242 -39.66 -13.67 9.56
N TYR A 243 -39.47 -12.90 8.48
CA TYR A 243 -39.94 -11.52 8.39
C TYR A 243 -41.45 -11.41 8.45
N MET A 244 -42.18 -12.25 7.70
CA MET A 244 -43.67 -12.30 7.71
C MET A 244 -44.20 -12.67 9.11
N ASN A 245 -43.63 -13.70 9.74
CA ASN A 245 -43.99 -14.09 11.10
C ASN A 245 -43.69 -12.99 12.11
N TYR A 246 -42.51 -12.35 12.03
CA TYR A 246 -42.13 -11.20 12.87
C TYR A 246 -43.15 -10.04 12.74
N LEU A 247 -43.60 -9.72 11.53
CA LEU A 247 -44.58 -8.66 11.33
C LEU A 247 -45.94 -9.02 11.91
N ASN A 248 -46.36 -10.25 11.82
CA ASN A 248 -47.61 -10.74 12.43
C ASN A 248 -47.53 -10.71 13.97
N GLU A 249 -46.41 -11.12 14.55
CA GLU A 249 -46.18 -11.04 15.99
C GLU A 249 -46.21 -9.57 16.46
N LYS A 250 -45.51 -8.69 15.72
CA LYS A 250 -45.52 -7.26 16.00
C LYS A 250 -46.93 -6.65 15.92
N ALA A 251 -47.74 -7.06 14.94
CA ALA A 251 -49.10 -6.61 14.80
C ALA A 251 -49.94 -7.06 16.00
N ALA A 252 -49.82 -8.34 16.43
CA ALA A 252 -50.52 -8.88 17.58
C ALA A 252 -50.17 -8.16 18.89
N ILE A 253 -48.87 -7.86 19.14
CA ILE A 253 -48.42 -7.07 20.30
C ILE A 253 -49.03 -5.67 20.31
N ASN A 254 -49.23 -5.07 19.13
CA ASN A 254 -49.81 -3.74 18.99
C ASN A 254 -51.34 -3.74 18.84
N ASN A 255 -51.99 -4.86 19.07
CA ASN A 255 -53.44 -5.06 18.87
C ASN A 255 -53.90 -4.64 17.45
N GLN A 256 -53.08 -4.90 16.44
CA GLN A 256 -53.40 -4.66 15.03
C GLN A 256 -53.83 -5.98 14.35
N PRO A 257 -54.59 -5.91 13.26
CA PRO A 257 -54.91 -7.08 12.43
C PRO A 257 -53.64 -7.78 11.93
N THR A 258 -53.72 -9.09 11.75
CA THR A 258 -52.71 -9.91 11.10
C THR A 258 -52.39 -9.36 9.71
N ILE A 259 -51.11 -9.20 9.40
CA ILE A 259 -50.64 -8.63 8.13
C ILE A 259 -50.60 -9.67 7.04
N TYR A 260 -50.14 -10.89 7.39
CA TYR A 260 -50.00 -12.03 6.48
C TYR A 260 -50.81 -13.24 7.00
N THR A 261 -51.53 -13.90 6.13
CA THR A 261 -52.24 -15.15 6.45
C THR A 261 -51.22 -16.31 6.49
N ASP A 262 -51.60 -17.40 7.20
CA ASP A 262 -50.79 -18.62 7.22
C ASP A 262 -50.61 -19.22 5.82
N GLU A 263 -51.58 -19.01 4.95
CA GLU A 263 -51.57 -19.53 3.58
C GLU A 263 -50.57 -18.75 2.71
N GLU A 264 -50.49 -17.43 2.85
CA GLU A 264 -49.52 -16.59 2.20
C GLU A 264 -48.10 -16.93 2.66
N ILE A 265 -47.88 -17.09 3.97
CA ILE A 265 -46.60 -17.51 4.52
C ILE A 265 -46.16 -18.86 3.94
N LYS A 266 -47.05 -19.87 3.93
CA LYS A 266 -46.75 -21.19 3.41
C LYS A 266 -46.55 -21.25 1.89
N SER A 267 -47.22 -20.38 1.15
CA SER A 267 -47.12 -20.31 -0.30
C SER A 267 -45.93 -19.48 -0.80
N THR A 268 -45.32 -18.67 0.06
CA THR A 268 -44.17 -17.85 -0.30
C THR A 268 -43.01 -18.72 -0.75
N ARG A 269 -42.57 -18.56 -1.99
CA ARG A 269 -41.47 -19.31 -2.65
C ARG A 269 -40.22 -18.49 -2.82
N HIS A 270 -40.24 -17.21 -2.48
CA HIS A 270 -39.18 -16.27 -2.75
C HIS A 270 -38.74 -15.55 -1.46
N SER A 271 -37.44 -15.47 -1.29
CA SER A 271 -36.82 -14.66 -0.25
C SER A 271 -35.61 -13.96 -0.86
N THR A 272 -35.67 -12.63 -0.98
CA THR A 272 -34.60 -11.83 -1.56
C THR A 272 -33.53 -11.53 -0.51
N ASN A 273 -32.34 -12.03 -0.74
CA ASN A 273 -31.18 -11.58 0.00
C ASN A 273 -30.55 -10.37 -0.71
N TRP A 274 -30.94 -9.16 -0.31
CA TRP A 274 -30.51 -7.92 -0.92
C TRP A 274 -29.00 -7.70 -0.89
N GLN A 275 -28.29 -8.25 0.11
CA GLN A 275 -26.85 -8.16 0.19
C GLN A 275 -26.19 -8.97 -0.95
N ARG A 276 -26.64 -10.21 -1.20
CA ARG A 276 -26.15 -11.05 -2.30
C ARG A 276 -26.50 -10.49 -3.67
N GLU A 277 -27.63 -9.80 -3.76
CA GLU A 277 -28.02 -9.12 -5.00
C GLU A 277 -27.11 -7.93 -5.33
N LEU A 278 -26.66 -7.17 -4.33
CA LEU A 278 -25.84 -5.98 -4.53
C LEU A 278 -24.34 -6.29 -4.61
N PHE A 279 -23.85 -7.17 -3.74
CA PHE A 279 -22.41 -7.44 -3.63
C PHE A 279 -21.94 -8.52 -4.62
N ARG A 280 -20.68 -8.46 -4.97
CA ARG A 280 -19.97 -9.44 -5.79
C ARG A 280 -18.54 -9.63 -5.31
N ASN A 281 -17.92 -10.73 -5.72
CA ASN A 281 -16.48 -10.83 -5.70
C ASN A 281 -15.92 -9.95 -6.82
N ALA A 282 -14.89 -9.18 -6.52
CA ALA A 282 -14.37 -8.15 -7.39
C ALA A 282 -12.87 -8.33 -7.62
N LEU A 283 -12.42 -8.14 -8.86
CA LEU A 283 -11.02 -8.28 -9.23
C LEU A 283 -10.27 -6.97 -9.02
N VAL A 284 -9.01 -7.10 -8.61
CA VAL A 284 -8.03 -6.01 -8.57
C VAL A 284 -6.82 -6.46 -9.35
N THR A 285 -6.37 -5.63 -10.29
CA THR A 285 -5.16 -5.89 -11.07
C THR A 285 -4.28 -4.67 -11.10
N ASP A 286 -2.98 -4.85 -10.97
CA ASP A 286 -1.97 -3.81 -11.13
C ASP A 286 -0.87 -4.33 -12.05
N HIS A 287 -0.52 -3.54 -13.04
CA HIS A 287 0.53 -3.84 -14.00
C HIS A 287 1.45 -2.64 -14.11
N SER A 288 2.75 -2.83 -13.98
CA SER A 288 3.73 -1.79 -14.19
C SER A 288 4.93 -2.30 -14.98
N VAL A 289 5.42 -1.47 -15.88
CA VAL A 289 6.66 -1.67 -16.62
C VAL A 289 7.56 -0.49 -16.35
N ASN A 290 8.80 -0.74 -16.01
CA ASN A 290 9.81 0.27 -15.79
C ASN A 290 11.08 -0.08 -16.57
N VAL A 291 11.55 0.87 -17.37
CA VAL A 291 12.80 0.78 -18.14
C VAL A 291 13.74 1.83 -17.59
N SER A 292 14.88 1.43 -17.11
CA SER A 292 15.87 2.34 -16.53
C SER A 292 17.29 1.96 -16.96
N GLY A 293 18.16 2.94 -17.06
CA GLY A 293 19.56 2.75 -17.40
C GLY A 293 20.21 4.01 -17.87
N GLY A 294 21.48 3.94 -18.21
CA GLY A 294 22.21 5.08 -18.71
C GLY A 294 23.72 4.95 -18.58
N THR A 295 24.38 6.00 -18.97
CA THR A 295 25.83 6.18 -18.87
C THR A 295 26.15 7.13 -17.70
N GLU A 296 27.43 7.32 -17.41
CA GLU A 296 27.90 8.34 -16.46
C GLU A 296 27.29 9.72 -16.76
N LYS A 297 27.10 10.07 -18.03
CA LYS A 297 26.59 11.38 -18.45
C LYS A 297 25.08 11.49 -18.53
N VAL A 298 24.39 10.42 -18.93
CA VAL A 298 22.93 10.45 -19.15
C VAL A 298 22.32 9.24 -18.52
N GLN A 299 21.38 9.46 -17.58
CA GLN A 299 20.64 8.41 -16.91
C GLN A 299 19.14 8.70 -17.04
N GLY A 300 18.36 7.72 -17.42
CA GLY A 300 16.94 7.90 -17.67
C GLY A 300 16.08 6.73 -17.23
N THR A 301 14.87 7.05 -16.78
CA THR A 301 13.83 6.09 -16.42
C THR A 301 12.56 6.42 -17.18
N LEU A 302 11.91 5.40 -17.71
CA LEU A 302 10.57 5.47 -18.30
C LEU A 302 9.72 4.38 -17.66
N GLY A 303 8.65 4.78 -16.99
CA GLY A 303 7.68 3.86 -16.37
C GLY A 303 6.29 4.07 -16.93
N ALA A 304 5.53 2.98 -17.05
CA ALA A 304 4.11 3.00 -17.35
C ALA A 304 3.39 2.02 -16.43
N SER A 305 2.21 2.40 -15.92
CA SER A 305 1.41 1.53 -15.08
C SER A 305 -0.08 1.62 -15.40
N TYR A 306 -0.78 0.51 -15.17
CA TYR A 306 -2.23 0.39 -15.28
C TYR A 306 -2.76 -0.35 -14.06
N PHE A 307 -3.67 0.30 -13.33
CA PHE A 307 -4.35 -0.20 -12.16
C PHE A 307 -5.85 -0.26 -12.42
N ASP A 308 -6.48 -1.40 -12.16
CA ASP A 308 -7.93 -1.61 -12.27
C ASP A 308 -8.44 -2.30 -11.00
N GLN A 309 -9.27 -1.59 -10.26
CA GLN A 309 -9.95 -2.10 -9.07
C GLN A 309 -11.46 -2.09 -9.31
N GLN A 310 -12.03 -3.25 -9.46
CA GLN A 310 -13.48 -3.40 -9.41
C GLN A 310 -13.95 -3.32 -7.95
N GLY A 311 -15.10 -2.72 -7.72
CA GLY A 311 -15.69 -2.69 -6.38
C GLY A 311 -16.55 -3.92 -6.09
N ILE A 312 -16.62 -4.28 -4.80
CA ILE A 312 -17.53 -5.33 -4.32
C ILE A 312 -19.00 -4.93 -4.45
N VAL A 313 -19.32 -3.64 -4.45
CA VAL A 313 -20.62 -3.14 -4.89
C VAL A 313 -20.65 -3.18 -6.41
N LYS A 314 -21.68 -3.81 -7.00
CA LYS A 314 -21.83 -3.90 -8.45
C LYS A 314 -21.74 -2.50 -9.08
N GLU A 315 -21.19 -2.41 -10.30
CA GLU A 315 -20.96 -1.20 -11.09
C GLU A 315 -19.99 -0.17 -10.48
N SER A 316 -19.47 -0.37 -9.27
CA SER A 316 -18.44 0.50 -8.72
C SER A 316 -17.04 0.08 -9.19
N GLY A 317 -16.12 1.05 -9.30
CA GLY A 317 -14.75 0.75 -9.71
C GLY A 317 -13.85 1.98 -9.79
N TYR A 318 -12.54 1.70 -9.87
CA TYR A 318 -11.49 2.69 -10.03
C TYR A 318 -10.43 2.17 -11.01
N LYS A 319 -10.08 3.00 -11.98
CA LYS A 319 -9.00 2.71 -12.93
C LYS A 319 -8.03 3.86 -12.95
N ARG A 320 -6.74 3.54 -13.01
CA ARG A 320 -5.69 4.54 -13.15
C ARG A 320 -4.66 4.07 -14.15
N MET A 321 -4.30 4.96 -15.06
CA MET A 321 -3.16 4.81 -15.96
C MET A 321 -2.17 5.92 -15.63
N SER A 322 -0.89 5.59 -15.49
CA SER A 322 0.16 6.59 -15.30
C SER A 322 1.38 6.31 -16.16
N ILE A 323 2.05 7.40 -16.55
CA ILE A 323 3.32 7.38 -17.28
C ILE A 323 4.26 8.30 -16.52
N ARG A 324 5.46 7.81 -16.26
CA ARG A 324 6.52 8.54 -15.57
C ARG A 324 7.79 8.53 -16.44
N SER A 325 8.44 9.68 -16.52
CA SER A 325 9.77 9.79 -17.12
C SER A 325 10.67 10.62 -16.22
N SER A 326 11.88 10.17 -16.00
CA SER A 326 12.91 10.97 -15.36
C SER A 326 14.19 10.91 -16.19
N LEU A 327 14.91 12.05 -16.24
CA LEU A 327 16.15 12.19 -16.95
C LEU A 327 17.12 13.00 -16.08
N ASN A 328 18.32 12.46 -15.88
CA ASN A 328 19.45 13.17 -15.28
C ASN A 328 20.55 13.27 -16.34
N TYR A 329 20.96 14.51 -16.63
CA TYR A 329 22.03 14.80 -17.58
C TYR A 329 23.17 15.54 -16.90
N HIS A 330 24.28 14.85 -16.71
CA HIS A 330 25.51 15.40 -16.17
C HIS A 330 26.32 16.07 -17.29
N ILE A 331 26.09 17.36 -17.52
CA ILE A 331 26.80 18.14 -18.56
C ILE A 331 28.28 18.18 -18.25
N SER A 332 28.63 18.34 -16.97
CA SER A 332 30.00 18.31 -16.44
C SER A 332 29.97 17.87 -14.98
N LYS A 333 31.13 17.67 -14.37
CA LYS A 333 31.22 17.41 -12.92
C LYS A 333 30.59 18.52 -12.04
N TYR A 334 30.38 19.69 -12.61
CA TYR A 334 29.85 20.87 -11.93
C TYR A 334 28.37 21.14 -12.26
N VAL A 335 27.87 20.64 -13.39
CA VAL A 335 26.54 21.01 -13.90
C VAL A 335 25.73 19.79 -14.21
N THR A 336 24.59 19.67 -13.55
CA THR A 336 23.58 18.59 -13.79
C THR A 336 22.21 19.22 -14.08
N VAL A 337 21.58 18.75 -15.14
CA VAL A 337 20.17 19.03 -15.47
C VAL A 337 19.36 17.80 -15.17
N SER A 338 18.29 17.97 -14.38
CA SER A 338 17.35 16.89 -14.07
C SER A 338 15.94 17.29 -14.49
N SER A 339 15.17 16.34 -15.03
CA SER A 339 13.77 16.55 -15.33
C SER A 339 12.93 15.35 -14.89
N ASN A 340 11.73 15.62 -14.39
CA ASN A 340 10.74 14.60 -14.07
C ASN A 340 9.40 15.00 -14.67
N LEU A 341 8.75 14.03 -15.31
CA LEU A 341 7.40 14.18 -15.85
C LEU A 341 6.56 13.00 -15.35
N ILE A 342 5.42 13.30 -14.76
CA ILE A 342 4.42 12.33 -14.37
C ILE A 342 3.09 12.75 -14.98
N PHE A 343 2.48 11.85 -15.73
CA PHE A 343 1.12 11.97 -16.22
C PHE A 343 0.29 10.86 -15.60
N SER A 344 -0.91 11.20 -15.12
CA SER A 344 -1.85 10.22 -14.59
C SER A 344 -3.28 10.56 -15.04
N ARG A 345 -3.98 9.54 -15.51
CA ARG A 345 -5.41 9.59 -15.78
C ARG A 345 -6.12 8.56 -14.91
N SER A 346 -7.07 9.01 -14.12
CA SER A 346 -7.94 8.13 -13.31
C SER A 346 -9.40 8.28 -13.70
N ASN A 347 -10.11 7.17 -13.61
CA ASN A 347 -11.54 7.06 -13.80
C ASN A 347 -12.14 6.42 -12.55
N HIS A 348 -13.11 7.07 -11.94
CA HIS A 348 -13.86 6.58 -10.79
C HIS A 348 -15.31 6.37 -11.20
N ASN A 349 -15.85 5.21 -10.92
CA ASN A 349 -17.27 4.97 -10.91
C ASN A 349 -17.73 4.82 -9.45
N GLN A 350 -18.27 5.90 -8.89
CA GLN A 350 -18.61 5.98 -7.48
C GLN A 350 -20.09 5.68 -7.28
N MET A 351 -20.37 4.77 -6.33
CA MET A 351 -21.72 4.53 -5.86
C MET A 351 -21.94 5.22 -4.53
N ASN A 352 -23.13 5.75 -4.29
CA ASN A 352 -23.47 6.34 -3.00
C ASN A 352 -23.57 5.24 -1.93
N SER A 353 -22.43 4.88 -1.34
CA SER A 353 -22.34 3.90 -0.26
C SER A 353 -22.54 4.53 1.12
N GLN A 354 -22.34 5.84 1.23
CA GLN A 354 -22.57 6.61 2.45
C GLN A 354 -23.89 7.35 2.29
N GLY A 355 -24.91 6.89 2.97
CA GLY A 355 -26.20 7.57 2.99
C GLY A 355 -26.33 8.51 4.16
N GLY A 356 -27.11 9.55 3.96
CA GLY A 356 -27.75 10.27 5.05
C GLY A 356 -28.63 9.34 5.88
N SER A 357 -29.22 9.86 6.94
CA SER A 357 -30.25 9.15 7.71
C SER A 357 -31.34 8.59 6.80
N ARG A 358 -31.84 7.40 7.13
CA ARG A 358 -33.05 6.77 6.53
C ARG A 358 -32.86 6.00 5.21
N GLY A 359 -31.78 5.20 5.10
CA GLY A 359 -31.72 4.20 4.01
C GLY A 359 -31.54 4.76 2.60
N THR A 360 -31.03 6.02 2.49
CA THR A 360 -30.76 6.64 1.19
C THR A 360 -29.45 6.15 0.56
N SER A 361 -28.65 5.33 1.27
CA SER A 361 -27.46 4.73 0.68
C SER A 361 -27.79 3.39 0.05
N VAL A 362 -27.08 3.06 -1.01
CA VAL A 362 -27.19 1.77 -1.70
C VAL A 362 -26.99 0.59 -0.73
N ILE A 363 -25.97 0.68 0.14
CA ILE A 363 -25.69 -0.36 1.15
C ILE A 363 -26.77 -0.38 2.23
N GLY A 364 -27.15 0.79 2.75
CA GLY A 364 -28.20 0.88 3.79
C GLY A 364 -29.53 0.31 3.32
N SER A 365 -29.88 0.50 2.06
CA SER A 365 -31.10 -0.08 1.49
C SER A 365 -31.12 -1.59 1.54
N THR A 366 -30.00 -2.27 1.37
CA THR A 366 -29.94 -3.75 1.45
C THR A 366 -30.25 -4.31 2.84
N LEU A 367 -30.15 -3.46 3.88
CA LEU A 367 -30.38 -3.87 5.26
C LEU A 367 -31.83 -3.62 5.73
N ILE A 368 -32.54 -2.74 5.03
CA ILE A 368 -33.91 -2.33 5.45
C ILE A 368 -35.01 -2.79 4.48
N LEU A 369 -34.64 -3.17 3.26
CA LEU A 369 -35.61 -3.66 2.30
C LEU A 369 -36.18 -5.01 2.74
N PRO A 370 -37.50 -5.22 2.62
CA PRO A 370 -38.14 -6.45 3.02
C PRO A 370 -37.67 -7.63 2.12
N PRO A 371 -37.38 -8.79 2.71
CA PRO A 371 -36.95 -9.95 1.93
C PRO A 371 -38.10 -10.57 1.11
N THR A 372 -39.34 -10.16 1.37
CA THR A 372 -40.55 -10.56 0.58
C THR A 372 -40.67 -9.81 -0.74
N ALA A 373 -39.91 -8.72 -0.92
CA ALA A 373 -39.94 -7.91 -2.13
C ALA A 373 -38.88 -8.37 -3.14
N THR A 374 -39.20 -8.21 -4.42
CA THR A 374 -38.31 -8.48 -5.55
C THR A 374 -37.67 -7.22 -6.10
N PRO A 375 -36.50 -7.28 -6.75
CA PRO A 375 -35.90 -6.13 -7.38
C PRO A 375 -36.74 -5.51 -8.50
N HIS A 376 -37.54 -6.32 -9.17
CA HIS A 376 -38.40 -5.92 -10.27
C HIS A 376 -39.86 -6.33 -9.98
N TYR A 377 -40.76 -5.60 -10.55
CA TYR A 377 -42.18 -6.03 -10.69
C TYR A 377 -42.29 -7.09 -11.77
N ASP A 378 -43.47 -7.76 -11.84
CA ASP A 378 -43.73 -8.82 -12.82
C ASP A 378 -43.65 -8.34 -14.28
N ASP A 379 -43.85 -7.05 -14.51
CA ASP A 379 -43.73 -6.41 -15.82
C ASP A 379 -42.28 -6.09 -16.22
N GLY A 380 -41.32 -6.42 -15.34
CA GLY A 380 -39.88 -6.19 -15.54
C GLY A 380 -39.41 -4.79 -15.18
N THR A 381 -40.26 -3.89 -14.73
CA THR A 381 -39.88 -2.57 -14.25
C THR A 381 -39.25 -2.65 -12.86
N TRP A 382 -38.40 -1.67 -12.49
CA TRP A 382 -37.80 -1.63 -11.18
C TRP A 382 -38.84 -1.43 -10.08
N ASN A 383 -38.76 -2.20 -9.00
CA ASN A 383 -39.58 -2.00 -7.82
C ASN A 383 -39.09 -0.71 -7.11
N ASP A 384 -39.99 0.28 -6.97
CA ASP A 384 -39.70 1.61 -6.43
C ASP A 384 -39.99 1.75 -4.93
N PHE A 385 -40.58 0.74 -4.31
CA PHE A 385 -40.92 0.66 -2.88
C PHE A 385 -41.75 1.83 -2.35
N GLN A 386 -42.52 2.53 -3.19
CA GLN A 386 -43.29 3.71 -2.79
C GLN A 386 -44.35 3.44 -1.72
N THR A 387 -44.74 2.19 -1.55
CA THR A 387 -45.68 1.74 -0.51
C THR A 387 -45.05 1.67 0.88
N GLN A 388 -43.74 1.83 1.00
CA GLN A 388 -43.05 1.77 2.28
C GLN A 388 -43.11 3.14 2.99
N PRO A 389 -43.26 3.18 4.34
CA PRO A 389 -43.29 4.43 5.11
C PRO A 389 -42.02 5.29 4.96
N ILE A 390 -40.92 4.66 4.66
CA ILE A 390 -39.65 5.26 4.29
C ILE A 390 -39.29 4.59 2.96
N ALA A 391 -39.41 5.33 1.85
CA ALA A 391 -39.10 4.81 0.52
C ALA A 391 -37.57 4.59 0.40
N PRO A 392 -37.07 3.37 0.63
CA PRO A 392 -35.67 3.07 0.41
C PRO A 392 -35.38 3.03 -1.08
N VAL A 393 -34.15 3.37 -1.45
CA VAL A 393 -33.74 3.28 -2.84
C VAL A 393 -33.59 1.81 -3.22
N ASN A 394 -34.13 1.41 -4.38
CA ASN A 394 -33.82 0.09 -4.94
C ASN A 394 -32.31 0.04 -5.26
N PRO A 395 -31.51 -0.78 -4.54
CA PRO A 395 -30.07 -0.75 -4.69
C PRO A 395 -29.60 -1.23 -6.07
N LEU A 396 -30.34 -2.13 -6.70
CA LEU A 396 -30.00 -2.63 -8.02
C LEU A 396 -30.37 -1.66 -9.12
N ALA A 397 -31.53 -1.01 -9.02
CA ALA A 397 -31.88 0.08 -9.92
C ALA A 397 -30.86 1.22 -9.84
N TYR A 398 -30.47 1.61 -8.62
CA TYR A 398 -29.52 2.68 -8.43
C TYR A 398 -28.19 2.39 -9.10
N VAL A 399 -27.57 1.21 -8.86
CA VAL A 399 -26.26 0.90 -9.44
C VAL A 399 -26.29 0.73 -10.96
N LYS A 400 -27.47 0.41 -11.53
CA LYS A 400 -27.64 0.23 -12.97
C LYS A 400 -27.98 1.53 -13.72
N GLU A 401 -28.80 2.37 -13.12
CA GLU A 401 -29.35 3.56 -13.78
C GLU A 401 -28.57 4.83 -13.46
N VAL A 402 -27.86 4.88 -12.33
CA VAL A 402 -27.10 6.07 -11.95
C VAL A 402 -25.69 6.00 -12.51
N ASP A 403 -25.37 6.91 -13.43
CA ASP A 403 -24.03 7.09 -13.96
C ASP A 403 -23.30 8.22 -13.19
N ASN A 404 -22.46 7.84 -12.26
CA ASN A 404 -21.64 8.76 -11.45
C ASN A 404 -20.15 8.53 -11.72
N LYS A 405 -19.74 8.88 -12.92
CA LYS A 405 -18.35 8.75 -13.37
C LYS A 405 -17.59 10.06 -13.22
N TRP A 406 -16.44 9.96 -12.62
CA TRP A 406 -15.53 11.08 -12.46
C TRP A 406 -14.16 10.73 -13.07
N TYR A 407 -13.65 11.68 -13.86
CA TYR A 407 -12.36 11.55 -14.54
C TYR A 407 -11.40 12.62 -14.04
N ALA A 408 -10.18 12.23 -13.74
CA ALA A 408 -9.12 13.16 -13.41
C ALA A 408 -7.90 12.94 -14.30
N ASN A 409 -7.44 14.00 -14.94
CA ASN A 409 -6.16 14.04 -15.62
C ASN A 409 -5.22 14.94 -14.80
N ARG A 410 -4.03 14.41 -14.46
CA ARG A 410 -3.04 15.11 -13.67
C ARG A 410 -1.71 15.08 -14.39
N ILE A 411 -1.02 16.22 -14.40
CA ILE A 411 0.31 16.33 -14.96
C ILE A 411 1.20 17.03 -13.92
N MET A 412 2.34 16.44 -13.63
CA MET A 412 3.40 17.07 -12.86
C MET A 412 4.67 17.05 -13.71
N ALA A 413 5.20 18.23 -14.00
CA ALA A 413 6.44 18.40 -14.74
C ALA A 413 7.37 19.33 -13.94
N ASN A 414 8.58 18.90 -13.74
CA ASN A 414 9.60 19.73 -13.12
C ASN A 414 10.95 19.55 -13.83
N ALA A 415 11.76 20.58 -13.77
CA ALA A 415 13.12 20.58 -14.23
C ALA A 415 13.99 21.34 -13.22
N SER A 416 15.18 20.85 -13.01
CA SER A 416 16.15 21.49 -12.12
C SER A 416 17.53 21.57 -12.78
N LEU A 417 18.24 22.64 -12.46
CA LEU A 417 19.65 22.85 -12.80
C LEU A 417 20.44 22.90 -11.50
N THR A 418 21.31 21.94 -11.32
CA THR A 418 22.21 21.90 -10.16
C THR A 418 23.61 22.33 -10.59
N ILE A 419 24.16 23.36 -9.92
CA ILE A 419 25.51 23.86 -10.16
C ILE A 419 26.29 23.67 -8.87
N LYS A 420 27.42 22.96 -8.94
CA LYS A 420 28.37 22.75 -7.85
C LYS A 420 29.64 23.49 -8.20
N PRO A 421 29.82 24.76 -7.77
CA PRO A 421 30.92 25.61 -8.21
C PRO A 421 32.29 25.24 -7.61
N ILE A 422 32.30 24.45 -6.52
CA ILE A 422 33.50 24.05 -5.76
C ILE A 422 33.31 22.57 -5.38
N ASP A 423 34.40 21.80 -5.43
CA ASP A 423 34.46 20.40 -4.98
C ASP A 423 34.38 20.32 -3.46
#